data_db37a5ba0e1f60079d7d83d6a22d2a5c
#
_entry.id   db37a5ba0e1f60079d7d83d6a22d2a5c
#
_cell.length_a   1.000
_cell.length_b   1.000
_cell.length_c   1.000
_cell.angle_alpha   90.00
_cell.angle_beta   90.00
_cell.angle_gamma   90.00
#
_symmetry.space_group_name_H-M   'P 1'
#
loop_
_entity.id
_entity.type
_entity.pdbx_description
1 polymer ?
#
loop_
_entity_poly.entity_id
_entity_poly.type
_entity_poly.pdbx_seq_one_letter_code
_entity_poly.pdbx_strand_id
1 'polypeptide(L)'
;MTARYIAIDWGSTNLRAWLYQGDHCLESRQSEAGVTRLNGKSPAAVLAEVTTDWREEKTPVVMAGMVGSNVGWKVAPYLSVPACFSSIGEQLTSVGDNIWIIPGLCVSHDDNHNVMRGEETQLIGARALAPSSLYVMPGTHCKWVQADSQQINDFRTVMTGELHHLLLNHSLIGAGLPPQENSADAFTAGLERGLNTPAILPQLFEVRASHVLGTLPREQVSEFLSGLLIGAEVASMRDYVAHQHAITLVAGTSLTARYQQAFQAMGCDVTAVAGDTAFQAGIRSIAHA
;
A
#
# COMPACT_ATOMS: atom_id res chain seq x y z
N MET A 1 -20.04 -28.67 -1.62
CA MET A 1 -20.47 -27.28 -1.36
C MET A 1 -19.21 -26.49 -1.14
N THR A 2 -18.97 -25.46 -1.91
CA THR A 2 -17.82 -24.54 -1.74
C THR A 2 -17.95 -23.88 -0.36
N ALA A 3 -16.89 -23.97 0.46
CA ALA A 3 -16.89 -23.45 1.81
C ALA A 3 -17.06 -21.91 1.83
N ARG A 4 -17.83 -21.41 2.80
CA ARG A 4 -17.91 -19.97 3.08
C ARG A 4 -16.69 -19.55 3.91
N TYR A 5 -16.18 -18.34 3.66
CA TYR A 5 -15.17 -17.70 4.51
C TYR A 5 -15.32 -16.17 4.48
N ILE A 6 -14.71 -15.52 5.45
CA ILE A 6 -14.71 -14.06 5.57
C ILE A 6 -13.26 -13.57 5.42
N ALA A 7 -13.07 -12.61 4.54
CA ALA A 7 -11.81 -11.92 4.29
C ALA A 7 -11.87 -10.51 4.87
N ILE A 8 -10.82 -10.07 5.58
CA ILE A 8 -10.79 -8.74 6.19
C ILE A 8 -9.46 -8.04 5.91
N ASP A 9 -9.55 -6.83 5.38
CA ASP A 9 -8.49 -5.85 5.39
C ASP A 9 -8.72 -4.89 6.56
N TRP A 10 -7.89 -4.98 7.59
CA TRP A 10 -8.04 -4.18 8.79
C TRP A 10 -6.85 -3.24 8.98
N GLY A 11 -6.98 -2.04 8.42
CA GLY A 11 -5.97 -1.01 8.49
C GLY A 11 -6.01 -0.19 9.79
N SER A 12 -5.21 0.87 9.83
CA SER A 12 -5.15 1.79 10.98
C SER A 12 -6.47 2.50 11.21
N THR A 13 -7.11 3.03 10.15
CA THR A 13 -8.27 3.90 10.22
C THR A 13 -9.55 3.28 9.71
N ASN A 14 -9.46 2.29 8.84
CA ASN A 14 -10.58 1.66 8.17
C ASN A 14 -10.50 0.13 8.26
N LEU A 15 -11.67 -0.50 8.15
CA LEU A 15 -11.84 -1.94 8.03
C LEU A 15 -12.73 -2.23 6.82
N ARG A 16 -12.32 -3.17 5.98
CA ARG A 16 -13.11 -3.71 4.87
C ARG A 16 -13.27 -5.21 5.07
N ALA A 17 -14.48 -5.71 4.89
CA ALA A 17 -14.81 -7.11 5.04
C ALA A 17 -15.56 -7.62 3.81
N TRP A 18 -15.29 -8.87 3.42
CA TRP A 18 -15.95 -9.54 2.31
C TRP A 18 -16.36 -10.94 2.75
N LEU A 19 -17.61 -11.29 2.45
CA LEU A 19 -18.11 -12.65 2.58
C LEU A 19 -17.99 -13.38 1.25
N TYR A 20 -17.28 -14.50 1.24
CA TYR A 20 -17.10 -15.35 0.07
C TYR A 20 -17.79 -16.69 0.19
N GLN A 21 -18.18 -17.22 -0.96
CA GLN A 21 -18.52 -18.63 -1.15
C GLN A 21 -17.71 -19.16 -2.34
N GLY A 22 -16.67 -19.92 -2.06
CA GLY A 22 -15.62 -20.22 -3.06
C GLY A 22 -15.01 -18.92 -3.60
N ASP A 23 -15.01 -18.72 -4.91
CA ASP A 23 -14.47 -17.51 -5.55
C ASP A 23 -15.47 -16.35 -5.67
N HIS A 24 -16.73 -16.55 -5.28
CA HIS A 24 -17.77 -15.54 -5.41
C HIS A 24 -17.86 -14.68 -4.14
N CYS A 25 -17.65 -13.37 -4.28
CA CYS A 25 -17.97 -12.39 -3.25
C CYS A 25 -19.48 -12.22 -3.17
N LEU A 26 -20.10 -12.61 -2.05
CA LEU A 26 -21.52 -12.51 -1.82
C LEU A 26 -21.92 -11.14 -1.30
N GLU A 27 -21.13 -10.56 -0.42
CA GLU A 27 -21.40 -9.27 0.23
C GLU A 27 -20.07 -8.62 0.65
N SER A 28 -20.06 -7.28 0.72
CA SER A 28 -18.95 -6.52 1.26
C SER A 28 -19.44 -5.44 2.22
N ARG A 29 -18.64 -5.14 3.24
CA ARG A 29 -18.91 -4.09 4.23
C ARG A 29 -17.66 -3.26 4.47
N GLN A 30 -17.87 -1.99 4.80
CA GLN A 30 -16.82 -1.06 5.17
C GLN A 30 -17.16 -0.40 6.50
N SER A 31 -16.13 -0.12 7.30
CA SER A 31 -16.26 0.54 8.59
C SER A 31 -15.04 1.44 8.83
N GLU A 32 -15.26 2.55 9.53
CA GLU A 32 -14.18 3.44 10.00
C GLU A 32 -13.51 2.92 11.29
N ALA A 33 -13.86 1.71 11.75
CA ALA A 33 -13.30 1.07 12.93
C ALA A 33 -11.94 0.40 12.64
N GLY A 34 -10.99 1.16 12.09
CA GLY A 34 -9.60 0.71 12.04
C GLY A 34 -9.00 0.51 13.43
N VAL A 35 -7.83 -0.15 13.53
CA VAL A 35 -7.25 -0.53 14.84
C VAL A 35 -6.98 0.65 15.77
N THR A 36 -6.82 1.87 15.25
CA THR A 36 -6.64 3.10 16.03
C THR A 36 -7.97 3.79 16.35
N ARG A 37 -9.10 3.30 15.84
CA ARG A 37 -10.43 3.91 15.95
C ARG A 37 -11.50 2.94 16.48
N LEU A 38 -11.12 2.06 17.39
CA LEU A 38 -12.05 1.08 17.97
C LEU A 38 -13.07 1.70 18.94
N ASN A 39 -12.91 2.97 19.32
CA ASN A 39 -13.83 3.72 20.20
C ASN A 39 -14.15 2.98 21.51
N GLY A 40 -13.14 2.37 22.12
CA GLY A 40 -13.27 1.62 23.36
C GLY A 40 -13.81 0.19 23.21
N LYS A 41 -14.12 -0.26 21.99
CA LYS A 41 -14.52 -1.65 21.73
C LYS A 41 -13.28 -2.55 21.63
N SER A 42 -13.43 -3.82 21.96
CA SER A 42 -12.40 -4.82 21.66
C SER A 42 -12.39 -5.16 20.15
N PRO A 43 -11.25 -5.57 19.58
CA PRO A 43 -11.23 -6.06 18.20
C PRO A 43 -12.22 -7.19 17.93
N ALA A 44 -12.40 -8.12 18.89
CA ALA A 44 -13.38 -9.19 18.78
C ALA A 44 -14.82 -8.66 18.67
N ALA A 45 -15.17 -7.62 19.43
CA ALA A 45 -16.50 -6.99 19.36
C ALA A 45 -16.73 -6.30 18.01
N VAL A 46 -15.72 -5.58 17.49
CA VAL A 46 -15.78 -4.95 16.16
C VAL A 46 -15.91 -6.00 15.06
N LEU A 47 -15.15 -7.10 15.14
CA LEU A 47 -15.29 -8.21 14.20
C LEU A 47 -16.71 -8.77 14.22
N ALA A 48 -17.27 -9.05 15.41
CA ALA A 48 -18.62 -9.58 15.55
C ALA A 48 -19.68 -8.63 14.95
N GLU A 49 -19.53 -7.33 15.15
CA GLU A 49 -20.43 -6.32 14.62
C GLU A 49 -20.37 -6.23 13.08
N VAL A 50 -19.17 -6.18 12.50
CA VAL A 50 -18.98 -6.06 11.04
C VAL A 50 -19.39 -7.35 10.33
N THR A 51 -19.27 -8.51 10.98
CA THR A 51 -19.64 -9.81 10.41
C THR A 51 -20.99 -10.33 10.90
N THR A 52 -21.83 -9.47 11.49
CA THR A 52 -23.19 -9.84 11.90
C THR A 52 -23.93 -10.50 10.74
N ASP A 53 -24.62 -11.60 11.00
CA ASP A 53 -25.35 -12.45 10.04
C ASP A 53 -24.49 -13.18 8.98
N TRP A 54 -23.18 -12.94 8.96
CA TRP A 54 -22.26 -13.66 8.07
C TRP A 54 -21.62 -14.87 8.72
N ARG A 55 -21.27 -14.72 10.01
CA ARG A 55 -20.44 -15.66 10.72
C ARG A 55 -21.28 -16.74 11.41
N GLU A 56 -21.17 -17.94 10.90
CA GLU A 56 -21.52 -19.16 11.63
C GLU A 56 -20.30 -19.62 12.45
N GLU A 57 -20.50 -20.47 13.47
CA GLU A 57 -19.45 -20.92 14.40
C GLU A 57 -18.19 -21.46 13.69
N LYS A 58 -18.38 -22.10 12.53
CA LYS A 58 -17.29 -22.72 11.76
C LYS A 58 -16.83 -21.88 10.55
N THR A 59 -17.37 -20.69 10.32
CA THR A 59 -16.95 -19.85 9.19
C THR A 59 -15.53 -19.33 9.41
N PRO A 60 -14.56 -19.69 8.56
CA PRO A 60 -13.20 -19.19 8.66
C PRO A 60 -13.14 -17.68 8.46
N VAL A 61 -12.31 -17.00 9.23
CA VAL A 61 -12.02 -15.55 9.08
C VAL A 61 -10.52 -15.38 8.91
N VAL A 62 -10.12 -14.78 7.80
CA VAL A 62 -8.73 -14.44 7.52
C VAL A 62 -8.58 -12.93 7.45
N MET A 63 -7.66 -12.38 8.23
CA MET A 63 -7.46 -10.94 8.36
C MET A 63 -6.03 -10.56 7.96
N ALA A 64 -5.89 -9.45 7.26
CA ALA A 64 -4.61 -8.84 6.93
C ALA A 64 -4.52 -7.40 7.44
N GLY A 65 -3.33 -6.85 7.51
CA GLY A 65 -3.07 -5.45 7.83
C GLY A 65 -2.76 -5.19 9.30
N MET A 66 -3.03 -3.97 9.73
CA MET A 66 -2.61 -3.46 11.04
C MET A 66 -3.24 -4.17 12.25
N VAL A 67 -4.26 -5.00 12.04
CA VAL A 67 -4.82 -5.89 13.06
C VAL A 67 -3.76 -6.83 13.67
N GLY A 68 -2.72 -7.16 12.89
CA GLY A 68 -1.58 -7.98 13.31
C GLY A 68 -0.38 -7.20 13.87
N SER A 69 -0.50 -5.90 14.08
CA SER A 69 0.56 -5.05 14.64
C SER A 69 0.53 -5.04 16.19
N ASN A 70 1.52 -4.38 16.78
CA ASN A 70 1.58 -4.13 18.23
C ASN A 70 0.45 -3.26 18.78
N VAL A 71 -0.23 -2.49 17.93
CA VAL A 71 -1.42 -1.69 18.28
C VAL A 71 -2.73 -2.35 17.83
N GLY A 72 -2.63 -3.54 17.20
CA GLY A 72 -3.77 -4.31 16.72
C GLY A 72 -4.34 -5.29 17.74
N TRP A 73 -4.98 -6.34 17.25
CA TRP A 73 -5.60 -7.37 18.09
C TRP A 73 -4.57 -8.31 18.73
N LYS A 74 -3.65 -8.84 17.93
CA LYS A 74 -2.58 -9.74 18.35
C LYS A 74 -1.40 -9.57 17.41
N VAL A 75 -0.21 -9.48 17.98
CA VAL A 75 1.00 -9.38 17.17
C VAL A 75 1.19 -10.65 16.34
N ALA A 76 1.10 -10.51 15.03
CA ALA A 76 1.52 -11.52 14.08
C ALA A 76 2.99 -11.29 13.71
N PRO A 77 3.80 -12.34 13.53
CA PRO A 77 5.22 -12.21 13.24
C PRO A 77 5.46 -11.49 11.89
N TYR A 78 6.70 -11.09 11.69
CA TYR A 78 7.23 -10.74 10.37
C TYR A 78 8.05 -11.92 9.86
N LEU A 79 7.81 -12.35 8.63
CA LEU A 79 8.65 -13.32 7.94
C LEU A 79 9.80 -12.60 7.26
N SER A 80 11.01 -13.06 7.49
CA SER A 80 12.19 -12.48 6.82
C SER A 80 12.24 -12.90 5.36
N VAL A 81 12.52 -11.94 4.47
CA VAL A 81 12.82 -12.26 3.07
C VAL A 81 14.29 -12.72 2.94
N PRO A 82 14.63 -13.60 1.97
CA PRO A 82 13.74 -14.19 0.97
C PRO A 82 12.66 -15.08 1.57
N ALA A 83 11.41 -14.90 1.13
CA ALA A 83 10.25 -15.65 1.63
C ALA A 83 9.40 -16.21 0.49
N CYS A 84 9.10 -17.50 0.52
CA CYS A 84 8.20 -18.12 -0.45
C CYS A 84 6.78 -17.55 -0.30
N PHE A 85 6.09 -17.35 -1.41
CA PHE A 85 4.70 -16.89 -1.37
C PHE A 85 3.78 -17.85 -0.60
N SER A 86 4.00 -19.17 -0.70
CA SER A 86 3.25 -20.19 0.04
C SER A 86 3.42 -20.07 1.55
N SER A 87 4.64 -19.73 2.02
CA SER A 87 4.94 -19.67 3.45
C SER A 87 4.14 -18.60 4.20
N ILE A 88 3.63 -17.58 3.50
CA ILE A 88 2.78 -16.54 4.09
C ILE A 88 1.44 -17.15 4.54
N GLY A 89 0.82 -18.00 3.70
CA GLY A 89 -0.43 -18.71 4.04
C GLY A 89 -0.26 -19.83 5.08
N GLU A 90 0.95 -20.39 5.20
CA GLU A 90 1.26 -21.48 6.16
C GLU A 90 1.51 -20.98 7.59
N GLN A 91 1.82 -19.67 7.77
CA GLN A 91 2.24 -19.10 9.06
C GLN A 91 1.22 -18.11 9.64
N LEU A 92 -0.07 -18.45 9.51
CA LEU A 92 -1.14 -17.63 10.06
C LEU A 92 -1.14 -17.63 11.59
N THR A 93 -1.42 -16.48 12.19
CA THR A 93 -1.54 -16.30 13.64
C THR A 93 -2.99 -16.47 14.07
N SER A 94 -3.32 -17.52 14.84
CA SER A 94 -4.66 -17.72 15.39
C SER A 94 -4.96 -16.71 16.50
N VAL A 95 -6.18 -16.14 16.47
CA VAL A 95 -6.70 -15.23 17.51
C VAL A 95 -8.02 -15.73 18.11
N GLY A 96 -8.50 -16.89 17.66
CA GLY A 96 -9.71 -17.55 18.12
C GLY A 96 -10.04 -18.73 17.22
N ASP A 97 -11.15 -19.40 17.50
CA ASP A 97 -11.60 -20.54 16.69
C ASP A 97 -11.95 -20.07 15.28
N ASN A 98 -11.24 -20.65 14.30
CA ASN A 98 -11.38 -20.31 12.89
C ASN A 98 -11.12 -18.82 12.55
N ILE A 99 -10.25 -18.13 13.32
CA ILE A 99 -9.89 -16.73 13.07
C ILE A 99 -8.37 -16.59 13.03
N TRP A 100 -7.85 -16.08 11.93
CA TRP A 100 -6.42 -15.94 11.70
C TRP A 100 -6.02 -14.56 11.18
N ILE A 101 -4.79 -14.19 11.50
CA ILE A 101 -4.12 -12.98 10.99
C ILE A 101 -2.94 -13.40 10.14
N ILE A 102 -2.81 -12.80 8.96
CA ILE A 102 -1.70 -12.99 8.03
C ILE A 102 -0.44 -12.33 8.61
N PRO A 103 0.73 -12.99 8.54
CA PRO A 103 2.00 -12.40 8.98
C PRO A 103 2.42 -11.26 8.04
N GLY A 104 3.19 -10.29 8.56
CA GLY A 104 3.88 -9.32 7.74
C GLY A 104 5.17 -9.86 7.13
N LEU A 105 5.89 -9.02 6.39
CA LEU A 105 7.22 -9.31 5.87
C LEU A 105 8.24 -8.30 6.38
N CYS A 106 9.49 -8.72 6.55
CA CYS A 106 10.60 -7.82 6.88
C CYS A 106 11.85 -8.13 6.05
N VAL A 107 12.62 -7.06 5.84
CA VAL A 107 14.02 -7.11 5.46
C VAL A 107 14.83 -6.64 6.65
N SER A 108 15.90 -7.33 6.99
CA SER A 108 16.82 -6.91 8.06
C SER A 108 18.22 -7.40 7.75
N HIS A 109 18.97 -6.61 7.02
CA HIS A 109 20.41 -6.80 6.80
C HIS A 109 21.11 -5.43 6.78
N ASP A 110 22.42 -5.39 6.74
CA ASP A 110 23.27 -4.25 7.11
C ASP A 110 22.86 -2.88 6.52
N ASP A 111 22.36 -2.85 5.32
CA ASP A 111 21.99 -1.62 4.59
C ASP A 111 20.49 -1.51 4.25
N ASN A 112 19.68 -2.50 4.69
CA ASN A 112 18.25 -2.52 4.40
C ASN A 112 17.44 -3.03 5.61
N HIS A 113 16.65 -2.14 6.20
CA HIS A 113 15.71 -2.45 7.28
C HIS A 113 14.33 -1.97 6.88
N ASN A 114 13.46 -2.88 6.50
CA ASN A 114 12.12 -2.56 6.01
C ASN A 114 11.08 -3.54 6.55
N VAL A 115 9.85 -3.08 6.66
CA VAL A 115 8.69 -3.89 7.05
C VAL A 115 7.49 -3.56 6.17
N MET A 116 6.64 -4.57 5.93
CA MET A 116 5.30 -4.36 5.38
C MET A 116 4.28 -5.21 6.12
N ARG A 117 3.04 -4.72 6.18
CA ARG A 117 1.94 -5.45 6.80
C ARG A 117 0.61 -5.04 6.16
N GLY A 118 0.04 -5.99 5.40
CA GLY A 118 -1.14 -5.81 4.55
C GLY A 118 -0.78 -5.87 3.07
N GLU A 119 0.33 -5.23 2.66
CA GLU A 119 0.79 -5.23 1.27
C GLU A 119 1.24 -6.62 0.79
N GLU A 120 1.72 -7.51 1.66
CA GLU A 120 2.06 -8.89 1.31
C GLU A 120 0.85 -9.64 0.74
N THR A 121 -0.34 -9.37 1.24
CA THR A 121 -1.58 -9.96 0.73
C THR A 121 -1.91 -9.45 -0.68
N GLN A 122 -1.76 -8.13 -0.91
CA GLN A 122 -1.91 -7.55 -2.24
C GLN A 122 -0.87 -8.10 -3.22
N LEU A 123 0.37 -8.31 -2.76
CA LEU A 123 1.46 -8.83 -3.58
C LEU A 123 1.19 -10.25 -4.07
N ILE A 124 0.66 -11.14 -3.21
CA ILE A 124 0.23 -12.50 -3.60
C ILE A 124 -0.81 -12.43 -4.72
N GLY A 125 -1.81 -11.57 -4.59
CA GLY A 125 -2.84 -11.41 -5.61
C GLY A 125 -2.34 -10.73 -6.88
N ALA A 126 -1.51 -9.70 -6.77
CA ALA A 126 -0.91 -9.04 -7.92
C ALA A 126 -0.04 -10.01 -8.74
N ARG A 127 0.74 -10.88 -8.07
CA ARG A 127 1.50 -11.94 -8.74
C ARG A 127 0.60 -12.90 -9.54
N ALA A 128 -0.56 -13.26 -9.01
CA ALA A 128 -1.50 -14.13 -9.72
C ALA A 128 -2.16 -13.45 -10.92
N LEU A 129 -2.40 -12.13 -10.84
CA LEU A 129 -3.08 -11.35 -11.86
C LEU A 129 -2.13 -10.80 -12.95
N ALA A 130 -0.95 -10.35 -12.56
CA ALA A 130 0.06 -9.75 -13.41
C ALA A 130 1.47 -10.10 -12.89
N PRO A 131 1.98 -11.31 -13.20
CA PRO A 131 3.31 -11.74 -12.76
C PRO A 131 4.41 -10.78 -13.24
N SER A 132 5.29 -10.37 -12.32
CA SER A 132 6.38 -9.44 -12.60
C SER A 132 7.60 -9.75 -11.72
N SER A 133 8.74 -9.20 -12.09
CA SER A 133 9.95 -9.22 -11.26
C SER A 133 10.07 -8.03 -10.31
N LEU A 134 9.33 -6.95 -10.59
CA LEU A 134 9.22 -5.77 -9.74
C LEU A 134 7.76 -5.39 -9.54
N TYR A 135 7.37 -5.24 -8.28
CA TYR A 135 6.07 -4.69 -7.89
C TYR A 135 6.27 -3.37 -7.20
N VAL A 136 5.55 -2.34 -7.66
CA VAL A 136 5.55 -1.01 -7.05
C VAL A 136 4.16 -0.76 -6.50
N MET A 137 4.08 -0.49 -5.20
CA MET A 137 2.82 -0.43 -4.45
C MET A 137 2.69 0.93 -3.76
N PRO A 138 2.29 1.98 -4.49
CA PRO A 138 2.11 3.32 -3.97
C PRO A 138 1.03 3.41 -2.89
N GLY A 139 1.32 4.19 -1.87
CA GLY A 139 0.43 4.45 -0.75
C GLY A 139 1.02 5.52 0.17
N THR A 140 0.63 5.52 1.44
CA THR A 140 1.29 6.33 2.46
C THR A 140 2.79 6.03 2.50
N HIS A 141 3.13 4.75 2.44
CA HIS A 141 4.48 4.21 2.30
C HIS A 141 4.53 3.35 1.03
N CYS A 142 5.20 3.83 -0.01
CA CYS A 142 5.34 3.08 -1.25
C CYS A 142 6.31 1.91 -1.07
N LYS A 143 5.91 0.71 -1.47
CA LYS A 143 6.76 -0.49 -1.46
C LYS A 143 7.29 -0.78 -2.85
N TRP A 144 8.58 -1.05 -2.94
CA TRP A 144 9.28 -1.49 -4.13
C TRP A 144 9.78 -2.91 -3.87
N VAL A 145 9.12 -3.90 -4.46
CA VAL A 145 9.30 -5.31 -4.11
C VAL A 145 9.89 -6.08 -5.28
N GLN A 146 11.05 -6.68 -5.08
CA GLN A 146 11.67 -7.61 -6.01
C GLN A 146 11.23 -9.03 -5.69
N ALA A 147 10.73 -9.73 -6.69
CA ALA A 147 10.25 -11.10 -6.56
C ALA A 147 10.55 -11.91 -7.82
N ASP A 148 10.50 -13.21 -7.68
CA ASP A 148 10.48 -14.15 -8.80
C ASP A 148 9.17 -14.97 -8.81
N SER A 149 9.15 -16.05 -9.57
CA SER A 149 7.95 -16.89 -9.66
C SER A 149 7.60 -17.63 -8.37
N GLN A 150 8.50 -17.72 -7.40
CA GLN A 150 8.33 -18.53 -6.18
C GLN A 150 8.40 -17.73 -4.89
N GLN A 151 9.23 -16.66 -4.85
CA GLN A 151 9.54 -15.97 -3.62
C GLN A 151 9.70 -14.45 -3.79
N ILE A 152 9.55 -13.77 -2.69
CA ILE A 152 9.87 -12.35 -2.51
C ILE A 152 11.33 -12.30 -2.08
N ASN A 153 12.16 -11.60 -2.86
CA ASN A 153 13.62 -11.60 -2.66
C ASN A 153 14.09 -10.43 -1.78
N ASP A 154 13.56 -9.23 -2.03
CA ASP A 154 13.88 -8.00 -1.30
C ASP A 154 12.78 -6.97 -1.45
N PHE A 155 12.75 -5.97 -0.58
CA PHE A 155 11.93 -4.79 -0.78
C PHE A 155 12.48 -3.56 -0.08
N ARG A 156 12.11 -2.40 -0.60
CA ARG A 156 12.35 -1.10 0.02
C ARG A 156 11.06 -0.31 0.17
N THR A 157 11.05 0.57 1.16
CA THR A 157 9.92 1.45 1.43
C THR A 157 10.33 2.90 1.23
N VAL A 158 9.50 3.66 0.52
CA VAL A 158 9.66 5.11 0.35
C VAL A 158 8.45 5.81 0.96
N MET A 159 8.67 6.82 1.79
CA MET A 159 7.63 7.50 2.57
C MET A 159 6.91 8.60 1.78
N THR A 160 6.72 8.43 0.48
CA THR A 160 6.29 9.49 -0.44
C THR A 160 4.93 10.08 -0.07
N GLY A 161 3.95 9.24 0.22
CA GLY A 161 2.61 9.69 0.60
C GLY A 161 2.59 10.37 1.97
N GLU A 162 3.29 9.81 2.96
CA GLU A 162 3.41 10.41 4.28
C GLU A 162 4.15 11.74 4.22
N LEU A 163 5.27 11.81 3.49
CA LEU A 163 6.04 13.04 3.34
C LEU A 163 5.23 14.14 2.66
N HIS A 164 4.45 13.82 1.61
CA HIS A 164 3.53 14.76 0.98
C HIS A 164 2.52 15.32 1.99
N HIS A 165 1.88 14.44 2.77
CA HIS A 165 0.93 14.82 3.80
C HIS A 165 1.55 15.73 4.87
N LEU A 166 2.71 15.34 5.41
CA LEU A 166 3.41 16.09 6.45
C LEU A 166 3.86 17.48 5.94
N LEU A 167 4.39 17.56 4.74
CA LEU A 167 4.85 18.83 4.15
C LEU A 167 3.69 19.80 3.90
N LEU A 168 2.54 19.31 3.45
CA LEU A 168 1.37 20.19 3.24
C LEU A 168 0.68 20.59 4.54
N ASN A 169 0.58 19.72 5.53
CA ASN A 169 -0.26 19.97 6.69
C ASN A 169 0.53 20.42 7.93
N HIS A 170 1.83 20.12 8.00
CA HIS A 170 2.66 20.31 9.20
C HIS A 170 3.98 21.04 8.94
N SER A 171 4.17 21.65 7.76
CA SER A 171 5.37 22.43 7.45
C SER A 171 5.05 23.83 6.91
N LEU A 172 6.12 24.63 6.78
CA LEU A 172 6.00 25.97 6.15
C LEU A 172 5.61 25.89 4.66
N ILE A 173 5.81 24.77 3.99
CA ILE A 173 5.42 24.60 2.58
C ILE A 173 3.92 24.77 2.44
N GLY A 174 3.15 24.12 3.31
CA GLY A 174 1.68 24.17 3.27
C GLY A 174 1.05 25.29 4.10
N ALA A 175 1.86 26.04 4.88
CA ALA A 175 1.32 27.05 5.79
C ALA A 175 0.58 28.17 5.06
N GLY A 176 -0.73 28.35 5.40
CA GLY A 176 -1.57 29.41 4.85
C GLY A 176 -1.94 29.25 3.38
N LEU A 177 -1.84 28.05 2.81
CA LEU A 177 -2.33 27.78 1.46
C LEU A 177 -3.88 27.79 1.43
N PRO A 178 -4.48 28.25 0.32
CA PRO A 178 -5.90 28.09 0.06
C PRO A 178 -6.25 26.60 -0.21
N PRO A 179 -7.55 26.27 -0.37
CA PRO A 179 -7.94 24.96 -0.89
C PRO A 179 -7.18 24.62 -2.17
N GLN A 180 -6.68 23.39 -2.24
CA GLN A 180 -5.84 22.95 -3.36
C GLN A 180 -6.69 22.48 -4.53
N GLU A 181 -6.22 22.78 -5.75
CA GLU A 181 -6.89 22.42 -6.98
C GLU A 181 -6.06 21.40 -7.78
N ASN A 182 -6.75 20.55 -8.53
CA ASN A 182 -6.08 19.61 -9.44
C ASN A 182 -5.44 20.37 -10.61
N SER A 183 -4.17 20.10 -10.88
CA SER A 183 -3.43 20.68 -11.99
C SER A 183 -2.45 19.67 -12.58
N ALA A 184 -2.78 19.14 -13.76
CA ALA A 184 -1.90 18.21 -14.48
C ALA A 184 -0.56 18.88 -14.85
N ASP A 185 -0.59 20.17 -15.20
CA ASP A 185 0.62 20.92 -15.57
C ASP A 185 1.54 21.10 -14.36
N ALA A 186 1.00 21.46 -13.20
CA ALA A 186 1.78 21.59 -11.98
C ALA A 186 2.36 20.24 -11.54
N PHE A 187 1.58 19.17 -11.62
CA PHE A 187 2.06 17.82 -11.35
C PHE A 187 3.20 17.44 -12.29
N THR A 188 3.04 17.65 -13.60
CA THR A 188 4.06 17.34 -14.62
C THR A 188 5.34 18.13 -14.39
N ALA A 189 5.23 19.43 -14.11
CA ALA A 189 6.40 20.27 -13.82
C ALA A 189 7.15 19.79 -12.56
N GLY A 190 6.43 19.42 -11.51
CA GLY A 190 7.01 18.81 -10.31
C GLY A 190 7.68 17.47 -10.61
N LEU A 191 7.02 16.60 -11.37
CA LEU A 191 7.52 15.29 -11.77
C LEU A 191 8.83 15.37 -12.55
N GLU A 192 8.89 16.21 -13.58
CA GLU A 192 10.10 16.46 -14.37
C GLU A 192 11.24 16.94 -13.48
N ARG A 193 10.94 17.85 -12.57
CA ARG A 193 11.94 18.36 -11.62
C ARG A 193 12.47 17.25 -10.71
N GLY A 194 11.60 16.44 -10.14
CA GLY A 194 11.98 15.31 -9.27
C GLY A 194 12.82 14.27 -10.00
N LEU A 195 12.44 13.91 -11.22
CA LEU A 195 13.17 12.94 -12.05
C LEU A 195 14.58 13.40 -12.40
N ASN A 196 14.78 14.71 -12.61
CA ASN A 196 16.05 15.29 -13.05
C ASN A 196 16.96 15.76 -11.90
N THR A 197 16.45 15.84 -10.68
CA THR A 197 17.20 16.38 -9.53
C THR A 197 17.13 15.40 -8.36
N PRO A 198 18.10 14.47 -8.22
CA PRO A 198 18.07 13.44 -7.17
C PRO A 198 18.21 14.01 -5.75
N ALA A 199 18.80 15.21 -5.59
CA ALA A 199 18.91 15.86 -4.29
C ALA A 199 17.59 16.55 -3.91
N ILE A 200 16.66 15.79 -3.27
CA ILE A 200 15.31 16.28 -2.95
C ILE A 200 15.30 17.41 -1.89
N LEU A 201 16.20 17.40 -0.90
CA LEU A 201 16.14 18.31 0.25
C LEU A 201 16.16 19.81 -0.14
N PRO A 202 17.08 20.29 -1.00
CA PRO A 202 17.02 21.69 -1.47
C PRO A 202 15.71 21.99 -2.21
N GLN A 203 15.19 21.05 -2.99
CA GLN A 203 13.99 21.22 -3.80
C GLN A 203 12.72 21.45 -2.94
N LEU A 204 12.67 20.87 -1.75
CA LEU A 204 11.50 21.02 -0.86
C LEU A 204 11.30 22.49 -0.44
N PHE A 205 12.37 23.21 -0.08
CA PHE A 205 12.24 24.62 0.27
C PHE A 205 11.92 25.50 -0.94
N GLU A 206 12.40 25.12 -2.13
CA GLU A 206 12.10 25.85 -3.36
C GLU A 206 10.60 25.81 -3.72
N VAL A 207 9.86 24.75 -3.34
CA VAL A 207 8.39 24.73 -3.44
C VAL A 207 7.80 25.90 -2.64
N ARG A 208 8.25 26.10 -1.39
CA ARG A 208 7.84 27.24 -0.57
C ARG A 208 8.21 28.55 -1.21
N ALA A 209 9.46 28.70 -1.65
CA ALA A 209 9.95 29.92 -2.26
C ALA A 209 9.17 30.28 -3.53
N SER A 210 8.86 29.30 -4.37
CA SER A 210 8.15 29.50 -5.64
C SER A 210 6.75 30.08 -5.44
N HIS A 211 5.98 29.55 -4.48
CA HIS A 211 4.65 30.11 -4.26
C HIS A 211 4.66 31.46 -3.48
N VAL A 212 5.69 31.72 -2.66
CA VAL A 212 5.88 33.02 -2.02
C VAL A 212 6.25 34.09 -3.04
N LEU A 213 7.08 33.73 -4.02
CA LEU A 213 7.50 34.62 -5.12
C LEU A 213 6.49 34.71 -6.27
N GLY A 214 5.38 33.95 -6.19
CA GLY A 214 4.32 33.96 -7.18
C GLY A 214 4.64 33.24 -8.49
N THR A 215 5.70 32.43 -8.54
CA THR A 215 6.06 31.62 -9.72
C THR A 215 5.33 30.28 -9.76
N LEU A 216 4.80 29.82 -8.63
CA LEU A 216 3.91 28.67 -8.50
C LEU A 216 2.57 29.14 -7.91
N PRO A 217 1.43 28.95 -8.60
CA PRO A 217 0.11 29.27 -8.05
C PRO A 217 -0.11 28.55 -6.71
N ARG A 218 -0.61 29.26 -5.73
CA ARG A 218 -0.77 28.75 -4.35
C ARG A 218 -1.76 27.57 -4.26
N GLU A 219 -2.73 27.55 -5.15
CA GLU A 219 -3.77 26.53 -5.29
C GLU A 219 -3.20 25.20 -5.88
N GLN A 220 -2.00 25.25 -6.49
CA GLN A 220 -1.40 24.14 -7.21
C GLN A 220 -0.19 23.53 -6.49
N VAL A 221 0.14 24.01 -5.31
CA VAL A 221 1.32 23.58 -4.53
C VAL A 221 1.27 22.07 -4.22
N SER A 222 0.09 21.54 -3.90
CA SER A 222 -0.09 20.11 -3.62
C SER A 222 0.24 19.24 -4.84
N GLU A 223 -0.19 19.66 -6.04
CA GLU A 223 0.07 18.92 -7.28
C GLU A 223 1.55 18.95 -7.66
N PHE A 224 2.17 20.13 -7.61
CA PHE A 224 3.60 20.26 -7.87
C PHE A 224 4.44 19.44 -6.88
N LEU A 225 4.12 19.51 -5.58
CA LEU A 225 4.82 18.75 -4.54
C LEU A 225 4.64 17.24 -4.74
N SER A 226 3.45 16.78 -5.11
CA SER A 226 3.19 15.39 -5.42
C SER A 226 4.05 14.90 -6.60
N GLY A 227 4.10 15.68 -7.68
CA GLY A 227 4.95 15.38 -8.83
C GLY A 227 6.43 15.32 -8.44
N LEU A 228 6.91 16.32 -7.69
CA LEU A 228 8.29 16.39 -7.23
C LEU A 228 8.71 15.17 -6.40
N LEU A 229 7.88 14.77 -5.44
CA LEU A 229 8.17 13.64 -4.56
C LEU A 229 8.12 12.31 -5.32
N ILE A 230 7.12 12.08 -6.17
CA ILE A 230 7.02 10.87 -7.00
C ILE A 230 8.19 10.81 -7.99
N GLY A 231 8.53 11.91 -8.62
CA GLY A 231 9.69 11.97 -9.54
C GLY A 231 11.02 11.65 -8.84
N ALA A 232 11.24 12.22 -7.65
CA ALA A 232 12.43 11.94 -6.85
C ALA A 232 12.47 10.50 -6.35
N GLU A 233 11.34 9.93 -5.95
CA GLU A 233 11.21 8.52 -5.58
C GLU A 233 11.64 7.62 -6.75
N VAL A 234 10.98 7.76 -7.89
CA VAL A 234 11.23 6.91 -9.07
C VAL A 234 12.66 7.06 -9.56
N ALA A 235 13.23 8.29 -9.51
CA ALA A 235 14.63 8.53 -9.84
C ALA A 235 15.60 7.85 -8.86
N SER A 236 15.29 7.86 -7.57
CA SER A 236 16.12 7.20 -6.54
C SER A 236 16.09 5.68 -6.63
N MET A 237 15.03 5.12 -7.22
CA MET A 237 14.83 3.67 -7.38
C MET A 237 15.21 3.15 -8.77
N ARG A 238 15.97 3.92 -9.56
CA ARG A 238 16.37 3.54 -10.93
C ARG A 238 17.08 2.19 -11.00
N ASP A 239 17.91 1.88 -10.02
CA ASP A 239 18.63 0.60 -9.98
C ASP A 239 17.69 -0.60 -9.81
N TYR A 240 16.55 -0.40 -9.12
CA TYR A 240 15.49 -1.41 -9.03
C TYR A 240 14.80 -1.65 -10.38
N VAL A 241 14.72 -0.64 -11.23
CA VAL A 241 14.08 -0.68 -12.54
C VAL A 241 15.01 -1.21 -13.64
N ALA A 242 16.31 -0.86 -13.58
CA ALA A 242 17.27 -0.99 -14.68
C ALA A 242 17.44 -2.41 -15.27
N HIS A 243 17.11 -3.45 -14.50
CA HIS A 243 17.27 -4.85 -14.89
C HIS A 243 15.94 -5.62 -14.92
N GLN A 244 14.82 -4.91 -14.90
CA GLN A 244 13.50 -5.56 -14.81
C GLN A 244 12.87 -5.72 -16.20
N HIS A 245 12.35 -6.91 -16.46
CA HIS A 245 11.64 -7.23 -17.71
C HIS A 245 10.15 -6.88 -17.63
N ALA A 246 9.58 -6.84 -16.43
CA ALA A 246 8.18 -6.52 -16.19
C ALA A 246 8.04 -5.81 -14.85
N ILE A 247 7.20 -4.77 -14.82
CA ILE A 247 6.86 -3.98 -13.63
C ILE A 247 5.35 -4.00 -13.45
N THR A 248 4.89 -4.40 -12.27
CA THR A 248 3.48 -4.32 -11.89
C THR A 248 3.26 -3.22 -10.86
N LEU A 249 2.38 -2.28 -11.20
CA LEU A 249 1.95 -1.20 -10.33
C LEU A 249 0.65 -1.60 -9.63
N VAL A 250 0.65 -1.65 -8.30
CA VAL A 250 -0.50 -2.05 -7.48
C VAL A 250 -0.98 -0.84 -6.68
N ALA A 251 -2.04 -0.19 -7.12
CA ALA A 251 -2.51 1.05 -6.49
C ALA A 251 -4.00 1.33 -6.73
N GLY A 252 -4.53 2.34 -6.04
CA GLY A 252 -5.80 2.95 -6.37
C GLY A 252 -5.68 3.84 -7.62
N THR A 253 -6.80 4.15 -8.27
CA THR A 253 -6.86 4.81 -9.59
C THR A 253 -6.02 6.09 -9.68
N SER A 254 -6.10 6.97 -8.69
CA SER A 254 -5.38 8.25 -8.71
C SER A 254 -3.86 8.06 -8.68
N LEU A 255 -3.35 7.22 -7.79
CA LEU A 255 -1.91 6.94 -7.70
C LEU A 255 -1.43 6.15 -8.92
N THR A 256 -2.24 5.24 -9.45
CA THR A 256 -1.93 4.50 -10.68
C THR A 256 -1.59 5.47 -11.82
N ALA A 257 -2.45 6.45 -12.10
CA ALA A 257 -2.22 7.41 -13.19
C ALA A 257 -0.93 8.23 -12.98
N ARG A 258 -0.65 8.67 -11.75
CA ARG A 258 0.55 9.46 -11.41
C ARG A 258 1.84 8.65 -11.58
N TYR A 259 1.87 7.41 -11.10
CA TYR A 259 3.05 6.55 -11.25
C TYR A 259 3.22 6.03 -12.67
N GLN A 260 2.14 5.77 -13.41
CA GLN A 260 2.23 5.46 -14.84
C GLN A 260 2.91 6.60 -15.61
N GLN A 261 2.52 7.87 -15.36
CA GLN A 261 3.18 9.03 -15.98
C GLN A 261 4.66 9.10 -15.59
N ALA A 262 5.02 8.82 -14.35
CA ALA A 262 6.41 8.82 -13.89
C ALA A 262 7.25 7.73 -14.59
N PHE A 263 6.74 6.51 -14.69
CA PHE A 263 7.41 5.42 -15.38
C PHE A 263 7.51 5.67 -16.89
N GLN A 264 6.46 6.20 -17.50
CA GLN A 264 6.48 6.58 -18.92
C GLN A 264 7.54 7.64 -19.21
N ALA A 265 7.72 8.63 -18.32
CA ALA A 265 8.78 9.63 -18.45
C ALA A 265 10.21 9.05 -18.36
N MET A 266 10.35 7.86 -17.75
CA MET A 266 11.59 7.07 -17.74
C MET A 266 11.71 6.10 -18.90
N GLY A 267 10.74 6.03 -19.81
CA GLY A 267 10.70 5.06 -20.90
C GLY A 267 10.38 3.63 -20.47
N CYS A 268 9.69 3.45 -19.33
CA CYS A 268 9.30 2.16 -18.77
C CYS A 268 7.80 1.95 -18.89
N ASP A 269 7.40 0.79 -19.41
CA ASP A 269 6.01 0.35 -19.41
C ASP A 269 5.68 -0.40 -18.11
N VAL A 270 4.49 -0.17 -17.58
CA VAL A 270 4.01 -0.83 -16.37
C VAL A 270 2.61 -1.42 -16.56
N THR A 271 2.39 -2.61 -16.00
CA THR A 271 1.05 -3.20 -15.91
C THR A 271 0.40 -2.76 -14.61
N ALA A 272 -0.81 -2.22 -14.67
CA ALA A 272 -1.53 -1.77 -13.48
C ALA A 272 -2.54 -2.81 -12.99
N VAL A 273 -2.55 -3.02 -11.67
CA VAL A 273 -3.53 -3.84 -10.96
C VAL A 273 -4.13 -2.98 -9.85
N ALA A 274 -5.47 -2.95 -9.77
CA ALA A 274 -6.14 -2.23 -8.68
C ALA A 274 -5.83 -2.90 -7.32
N GLY A 275 -5.45 -2.10 -6.33
CA GLY A 275 -5.06 -2.60 -5.00
C GLY A 275 -6.13 -3.47 -4.34
N ASP A 276 -7.40 -3.11 -4.46
CA ASP A 276 -8.53 -3.89 -3.92
C ASP A 276 -8.70 -5.24 -4.64
N THR A 277 -8.51 -5.27 -5.95
CA THR A 277 -8.56 -6.50 -6.74
C THR A 277 -7.39 -7.42 -6.38
N ALA A 278 -6.20 -6.86 -6.24
CA ALA A 278 -5.01 -7.59 -5.79
C ALA A 278 -5.21 -8.15 -4.37
N PHE A 279 -5.71 -7.34 -3.44
CA PHE A 279 -6.01 -7.81 -2.08
C PHE A 279 -6.97 -8.98 -2.06
N GLN A 280 -8.10 -8.86 -2.76
CA GLN A 280 -9.11 -9.90 -2.82
C GLN A 280 -8.59 -11.19 -3.47
N ALA A 281 -7.78 -11.10 -4.52
CA ALA A 281 -7.15 -12.26 -5.13
C ALA A 281 -6.15 -12.93 -4.18
N GLY A 282 -5.35 -12.15 -3.45
CA GLY A 282 -4.36 -12.65 -2.51
C GLY A 282 -4.98 -13.35 -1.30
N ILE A 283 -5.97 -12.73 -0.67
CA ILE A 283 -6.59 -13.31 0.53
C ILE A 283 -7.39 -14.57 0.19
N ARG A 284 -7.97 -14.66 -1.01
CA ARG A 284 -8.58 -15.90 -1.51
C ARG A 284 -7.56 -17.02 -1.67
N SER A 285 -6.40 -16.72 -2.25
CA SER A 285 -5.31 -17.69 -2.39
C SER A 285 -4.88 -18.25 -1.03
N ILE A 286 -4.79 -17.40 -0.01
CA ILE A 286 -4.43 -17.81 1.36
C ILE A 286 -5.55 -18.62 2.02
N ALA A 287 -6.80 -18.24 1.84
CA ALA A 287 -7.94 -18.92 2.46
C ALA A 287 -8.20 -20.33 1.86
N HIS A 288 -7.67 -20.63 0.69
CA HIS A 288 -7.77 -21.92 0.01
C HIS A 288 -6.50 -22.80 0.14
N ALA A 289 -5.41 -22.27 0.72
CA ALA A 289 -4.17 -23.00 0.98
C ALA A 289 -4.28 -23.86 2.25
#